data_40ff368bfcb152b4cf7c7c401156f73f
#
_entry.id   40ff368bfcb152b4cf7c7c401156f73f
#
_cell.length_a   1.000
_cell.length_b   1.000
_cell.length_c   1.000
_cell.angle_alpha   90.00
_cell.angle_beta   90.00
_cell.angle_gamma   90.00
#
_symmetry.space_group_name_H-M   'P 1'
#
loop_
_entity.id
_entity.type
_entity.pdbx_description
1 polymer ?
#
loop_
_entity_poly.entity_id
_entity_poly.type
_entity_poly.pdbx_seq_one_letter_code
_entity_poly.pdbx_strand_id
1 'polypeptide(L)' 'YTGDLKNGKPHGYGTLTYKKSQKIVSSKDFVANPGDTFEGEFRDGKISGLGYWKHDGNQTVVKP' A
#
# COMPACT_ATOMS: atom_id res chain seq x y z
N TYR A 1 5.85 0.44 7.68
CA TYR A 1 4.39 0.43 7.79
C TYR A 1 3.97 1.12 9.10
N THR A 2 2.95 1.96 8.99
CA THR A 2 2.33 2.61 10.14
C THR A 2 0.83 2.37 10.08
N GLY A 3 0.25 1.79 11.13
CA GLY A 3 -1.18 1.51 11.18
C GLY A 3 -1.49 0.31 12.06
N ASP A 4 -2.67 -0.28 11.84
CA ASP A 4 -3.13 -1.40 12.64
C ASP A 4 -2.39 -2.68 12.28
N LEU A 5 -2.11 -3.48 13.30
CA LEU A 5 -1.42 -4.76 13.16
C LEU A 5 -2.24 -5.87 13.79
N LYS A 6 -2.13 -7.06 13.21
CA LYS A 6 -2.68 -8.28 13.79
C LYS A 6 -1.64 -9.37 13.63
N ASN A 7 -1.25 -9.99 14.74
CA ASN A 7 -0.21 -11.02 14.75
C ASN A 7 1.09 -10.54 14.06
N GLY A 8 1.43 -9.26 14.26
CA GLY A 8 2.63 -8.68 13.68
C GLY A 8 2.54 -8.32 12.21
N LYS A 9 1.37 -8.44 11.59
CA LYS A 9 1.16 -8.14 10.17
C LYS A 9 0.21 -6.97 9.98
N PRO A 10 0.40 -6.14 8.94
CA PRO A 10 -0.57 -5.11 8.60
C PRO A 10 -1.97 -5.68 8.47
N HIS A 11 -2.92 -5.09 9.18
CA HIS A 11 -4.31 -5.52 9.17
C HIS A 11 -5.19 -4.34 9.56
N GLY A 12 -6.20 -4.03 8.72
CA GLY A 12 -7.00 -2.85 8.90
C GLY A 12 -6.40 -1.67 8.13
N TYR A 13 -6.64 -0.46 8.59
CA TYR A 13 -6.20 0.74 7.88
C TYR A 13 -4.77 1.13 8.26
N GLY A 14 -3.96 1.43 7.26
CA GLY A 14 -2.58 1.84 7.52
C GLY A 14 -1.89 2.44 6.31
N THR A 15 -0.65 2.85 6.50
CA THR A 15 0.20 3.45 5.48
C THR A 15 1.48 2.66 5.33
N LEU A 16 1.78 2.25 4.11
CA LEU A 16 3.00 1.54 3.77
C LEU A 16 3.91 2.46 2.96
N THR A 17 5.17 2.57 3.38
CA THR A 17 6.19 3.31 2.62
C THR A 17 7.07 2.32 1.89
N TYR A 18 7.21 2.53 0.58
CA TYR A 18 8.03 1.66 -0.26
C TYR A 18 9.48 2.12 -0.22
N LYS A 19 10.38 1.18 -0.01
CA LYS A 19 11.82 1.44 -0.01
C LYS A 19 12.50 0.97 -1.28
N LYS A 20 11.79 0.15 -2.06
CA LYS A 20 12.26 -0.40 -3.33
C LYS A 20 11.12 -0.35 -4.34
N SER A 21 11.47 -0.39 -5.62
CA SER A 21 10.47 -0.52 -6.67
C SER A 21 9.79 -1.88 -6.55
N GLN A 22 8.47 -1.88 -6.44
CA GLN A 22 7.71 -3.13 -6.37
C GLN A 22 6.26 -2.89 -6.76
N LYS A 23 5.59 -3.95 -7.19
CA LYS A 23 4.17 -3.86 -7.53
C LYS A 23 3.33 -3.66 -6.27
N ILE A 24 2.37 -2.74 -6.35
CA ILE A 24 1.44 -2.48 -5.25
C ILE A 24 0.45 -3.63 -5.12
N VAL A 25 -0.16 -4.04 -6.25
CA VAL A 25 -1.05 -5.20 -6.30
C VAL A 25 -0.62 -6.08 -7.47
N SER A 26 -0.69 -7.39 -7.29
CA SER A 26 -0.20 -8.34 -8.29
C SER A 26 -1.02 -8.34 -9.59
N SER A 27 -2.29 -7.96 -9.51
CA SER A 27 -3.19 -7.98 -10.66
C SER A 27 -3.19 -6.70 -11.49
N LYS A 28 -2.41 -5.70 -11.08
CA LYS A 28 -2.36 -4.39 -11.75
C LYS A 28 -0.91 -4.00 -12.01
N ASP A 29 -0.72 -3.15 -13.03
CA ASP A 29 0.61 -2.66 -13.40
C ASP A 29 1.02 -1.41 -12.65
N PHE A 30 0.58 -1.27 -11.42
CA PHE A 30 1.00 -0.19 -10.56
C PHE A 30 2.31 -0.55 -9.88
N VAL A 31 3.38 0.16 -10.24
CA VAL A 31 4.69 -0.04 -9.65
C VAL A 31 5.04 1.15 -8.79
N ALA A 32 5.19 0.93 -7.50
CA ALA A 32 5.65 1.97 -6.58
C ALA A 32 7.15 2.14 -6.70
N ASN A 33 7.61 3.39 -6.63
CA ASN A 33 9.04 3.71 -6.62
C ASN A 33 9.50 3.97 -5.18
N PRO A 34 10.80 3.93 -4.90
CA PRO A 34 11.30 4.23 -3.56
C PRO A 34 10.80 5.61 -3.09
N GLY A 35 10.27 5.65 -1.88
CA GLY A 35 9.71 6.87 -1.30
C GLY A 35 8.21 7.03 -1.50
N ASP A 36 7.61 6.24 -2.37
CA ASP A 36 6.16 6.25 -2.55
C ASP A 36 5.45 5.64 -1.35
N THR A 37 4.18 6.01 -1.16
CA THR A 37 3.38 5.47 -0.08
C THR A 37 2.06 4.92 -0.61
N PHE A 38 1.55 3.90 0.09
CA PHE A 38 0.20 3.42 -0.10
C PHE A 38 -0.55 3.55 1.22
N GLU A 39 -1.73 4.17 1.19
CA GLU A 39 -2.57 4.34 2.35
C GLU A 39 -3.92 3.71 2.08
N GLY A 40 -4.31 2.73 2.89
CA GLY A 40 -5.57 2.05 2.69
C GLY A 40 -5.73 0.84 3.60
N GLU A 41 -6.58 -0.10 3.19
CA GLU A 41 -6.88 -1.28 3.99
C GLU A 41 -5.94 -2.44 3.68
N PHE A 42 -5.52 -3.11 4.74
CA PHE A 42 -4.65 -4.28 4.67
C PHE A 42 -5.32 -5.47 5.35
N ARG A 43 -4.95 -6.65 4.92
CA ARG A 43 -5.38 -7.89 5.53
C ARG A 43 -4.28 -8.93 5.39
N ASP A 44 -3.88 -9.50 6.52
CA ASP A 44 -2.81 -10.50 6.58
C ASP A 44 -1.53 -10.06 5.88
N GLY A 45 -1.17 -8.79 6.05
CA GLY A 45 0.04 -8.22 5.48
C GLY A 45 -0.09 -7.75 4.05
N LYS A 46 -1.26 -7.88 3.43
CA LYS A 46 -1.49 -7.52 2.03
C LYS A 46 -2.56 -6.46 1.89
N ILE A 47 -2.50 -5.72 0.77
CA ILE A 47 -3.53 -4.77 0.43
C ILE A 47 -4.82 -5.54 0.13
N SER A 48 -5.90 -5.22 0.83
CA SER A 48 -7.16 -5.95 0.72
C SER A 48 -8.33 -5.10 0.24
N GLY A 49 -8.19 -3.78 0.28
CA GLY A 49 -9.28 -2.89 -0.07
C GLY A 49 -8.81 -1.68 -0.85
N LEU A 50 -9.72 -0.72 -1.00
CA LEU A 50 -9.43 0.51 -1.71
C LEU A 50 -8.40 1.33 -0.95
N GLY A 51 -7.45 1.91 -1.67
CA GLY A 51 -6.45 2.76 -1.07
C GLY A 51 -5.90 3.78 -2.06
N TYR A 52 -4.95 4.58 -1.58
CA TYR A 52 -4.33 5.63 -2.37
C TYR A 52 -2.83 5.41 -2.45
N TRP A 53 -2.32 5.38 -3.68
CA TRP A 53 -0.89 5.37 -3.95
C TRP A 53 -0.45 6.80 -4.20
N LYS A 54 0.49 7.28 -3.38
CA LYS A 54 1.03 8.65 -3.50
C LYS A 54 2.41 8.59 -4.10
N HIS A 55 2.59 9.33 -5.19
CA HIS A 55 3.84 9.40 -5.93
C HIS A 55 4.04 10.83 -6.43
N ASP A 56 5.18 11.45 -6.08
CA ASP A 56 5.54 12.81 -6.51
C ASP A 56 4.42 13.84 -6.32
N GLY A 57 3.73 13.79 -5.19
CA GLY A 57 2.64 14.71 -4.92
C GLY A 57 1.33 14.37 -5.63
N ASN A 58 1.32 13.32 -6.44
CA ASN A 58 0.11 12.81 -7.09
C ASN A 58 -0.48 11.66 -6.28
N GLN A 59 -1.79 11.51 -6.39
CA GLN A 59 -2.51 10.47 -5.66
C GLN A 59 -3.35 9.67 -6.64
N THR A 60 -3.18 8.37 -6.63
CA THR A 60 -3.90 7.45 -7.51
C THR A 60 -4.69 6.46 -6.68
N VAL A 61 -5.96 6.27 -7.01
CA VAL A 61 -6.80 5.27 -6.36
C VAL A 61 -6.41 3.89 -6.89
N VAL A 62 -6.11 2.98 -5.96
CA VAL A 62 -5.73 1.61 -6.28
C VAL A 62 -6.79 0.67 -5.76
N LYS A 63 -7.30 -0.19 -6.63
CA LYS A 63 -8.25 -1.25 -6.27
C LYS A 63 -7.56 -2.59 -6.50
N PRO A 64 -7.60 -3.48 -5.52
CA PRO A 64 -7.03 -4.81 -5.70
C PRO A 64 -7.80 -5.65 -6.71
#